data_023c7874adb4fd70bdfa18a902eee340
#
_entry.id   023c7874adb4fd70bdfa18a902eee340
#
_cell.length_a   1.000
_cell.length_b   1.000
_cell.length_c   1.000
_cell.angle_alpha   90.00
_cell.angle_beta   90.00
_cell.angle_gamma   90.00
#
_symmetry.space_group_name_H-M   'P 1'
#
loop_
_entity.id
_entity.type
_entity.pdbx_description
1 polymer ?
#
loop_
_entity_poly.entity_id
_entity_poly.type
_entity_poly.pdbx_seq_one_letter_code
_entity_poly.pdbx_strand_id
1 'polypeptide(L)'
;AIPSVALASVYGAKGDHKQEKKYLTISAIADVQSGTKEYISLWKLANLLYGEGDIERAYTYMECSMQDATFCNARYRTMEISGMLPVINSTYEAKLHEEKEQLVTLFIWISILAAVLLVALVYIYHQMKRLSLARKTMDDMNKELKHINGDLQELNARLQESNRVKEEYIGYVFNMCSVYIDKQEEFRKM
;
A
#
# COMPACT_ATOMS: atom_id res chain seq x y z
N ALA A 1 -34.58 20.15 -37.43
CA ALA A 1 -34.27 20.55 -36.06
C ALA A 1 -35.36 21.40 -35.40
N ILE A 2 -35.93 22.40 -36.08
CA ILE A 2 -36.96 23.31 -35.50
C ILE A 2 -38.15 22.58 -34.84
N PRO A 3 -38.77 21.51 -35.46
CA PRO A 3 -39.87 20.81 -34.81
C PRO A 3 -39.50 20.13 -33.49
N SER A 4 -38.28 19.63 -33.39
CA SER A 4 -37.81 18.94 -32.16
C SER A 4 -37.57 19.93 -31.01
N VAL A 5 -37.07 21.16 -31.28
CA VAL A 5 -36.92 22.21 -30.26
C VAL A 5 -38.28 22.67 -29.74
N ALA A 6 -39.26 22.83 -30.62
CA ALA A 6 -40.63 23.19 -30.24
C ALA A 6 -41.26 22.13 -29.32
N LEU A 7 -41.10 20.86 -29.66
CA LEU A 7 -41.56 19.75 -28.81
C LEU A 7 -40.83 19.73 -27.46
N ALA A 8 -39.54 19.95 -27.45
CA ALA A 8 -38.75 20.06 -26.20
C ALA A 8 -39.30 21.16 -25.28
N SER A 9 -39.58 22.34 -25.84
CA SER A 9 -40.16 23.47 -25.07
C SER A 9 -41.54 23.14 -24.50
N VAL A 10 -42.40 22.36 -25.23
CA VAL A 10 -43.69 21.92 -24.71
C VAL A 10 -43.54 20.94 -23.55
N TYR A 11 -42.56 20.00 -23.65
CA TYR A 11 -42.29 19.05 -22.56
C TYR A 11 -41.68 19.72 -21.36
N GLY A 12 -40.79 20.69 -21.58
CA GLY A 12 -40.25 21.52 -20.50
C GLY A 12 -41.30 22.29 -19.73
N ALA A 13 -42.27 22.89 -20.46
CA ALA A 13 -43.43 23.57 -19.86
C ALA A 13 -44.35 22.62 -19.07
N LYS A 14 -44.35 21.33 -19.39
CA LYS A 14 -45.08 20.28 -18.66
C LYS A 14 -44.27 19.72 -17.48
N GLY A 15 -43.03 20.09 -17.31
CA GLY A 15 -42.14 19.53 -16.30
C GLY A 15 -41.61 18.13 -16.63
N ASP A 16 -41.78 17.65 -17.86
CA ASP A 16 -41.23 16.36 -18.31
C ASP A 16 -39.78 16.56 -18.86
N HIS A 17 -38.86 16.77 -17.96
CA HIS A 17 -37.46 17.01 -18.29
C HIS A 17 -36.81 15.85 -19.06
N LYS A 18 -37.31 14.63 -18.90
CA LYS A 18 -36.80 13.46 -19.64
C LYS A 18 -37.09 13.56 -21.13
N GLN A 19 -38.32 13.92 -21.49
CA GLN A 19 -38.70 14.12 -22.90
C GLN A 19 -38.11 15.41 -23.47
N GLU A 20 -38.05 16.47 -22.66
CA GLU A 20 -37.37 17.72 -23.01
C GLU A 20 -35.93 17.45 -23.42
N LYS A 21 -35.15 16.76 -22.56
CA LYS A 21 -33.75 16.36 -22.83
C LYS A 21 -33.64 15.56 -24.12
N LYS A 22 -34.52 14.55 -24.32
CA LYS A 22 -34.54 13.72 -25.53
C LYS A 22 -34.65 14.57 -26.79
N TYR A 23 -35.63 15.47 -26.83
CA TYR A 23 -35.89 16.25 -28.04
C TYR A 23 -34.84 17.36 -28.25
N LEU A 24 -34.29 17.93 -27.19
CA LEU A 24 -33.13 18.84 -27.28
C LEU A 24 -31.90 18.13 -27.83
N THR A 25 -31.63 16.90 -27.36
CA THR A 25 -30.50 16.10 -27.86
C THR A 25 -30.63 15.76 -29.32
N ILE A 26 -31.83 15.30 -29.75
CA ILE A 26 -32.12 15.00 -31.18
C ILE A 26 -31.90 16.26 -32.02
N SER A 27 -32.40 17.42 -31.57
CA SER A 27 -32.23 18.67 -32.29
C SER A 27 -30.78 19.10 -32.36
N ALA A 28 -30.01 19.03 -31.22
CA ALA A 28 -28.60 19.41 -31.18
C ALA A 28 -27.77 18.52 -32.13
N ILE A 29 -27.99 17.21 -32.15
CA ILE A 29 -27.31 16.31 -33.09
C ILE A 29 -27.61 16.70 -34.54
N ALA A 30 -28.88 16.95 -34.88
CA ALA A 30 -29.25 17.34 -36.22
C ALA A 30 -28.65 18.70 -36.64
N ASP A 31 -28.57 19.66 -35.71
CA ASP A 31 -27.97 20.96 -35.96
C ASP A 31 -26.44 20.82 -36.22
N VAL A 32 -25.74 20.05 -35.41
CA VAL A 32 -24.31 19.76 -35.60
C VAL A 32 -24.08 19.04 -36.92
N GLN A 33 -24.86 18.04 -37.24
CA GLN A 33 -24.70 17.25 -38.50
C GLN A 33 -25.00 18.08 -39.77
N SER A 34 -25.93 19.04 -39.66
CA SER A 34 -26.27 19.93 -40.78
C SER A 34 -25.32 21.11 -40.92
N GLY A 35 -24.31 21.25 -40.02
CA GLY A 35 -23.41 22.39 -39.98
C GLY A 35 -24.07 23.72 -39.58
N THR A 36 -25.28 23.66 -39.00
CA THR A 36 -25.99 24.85 -38.53
C THR A 36 -25.28 25.35 -37.23
N LYS A 37 -24.77 26.56 -37.24
CA LYS A 37 -24.04 27.15 -36.11
C LYS A 37 -24.86 28.10 -35.24
N GLU A 38 -26.01 28.56 -35.72
CA GLU A 38 -26.94 29.40 -34.95
C GLU A 38 -28.10 28.57 -34.41
N TYR A 39 -27.82 27.65 -33.46
CA TYR A 39 -28.82 26.74 -32.94
C TYR A 39 -29.19 27.02 -31.47
N ILE A 40 -30.47 26.79 -31.14
CA ILE A 40 -31.04 26.97 -29.81
C ILE A 40 -30.85 25.71 -28.94
N SER A 41 -30.79 24.57 -29.60
CA SER A 41 -30.90 23.24 -28.95
C SER A 41 -29.72 22.96 -27.99
N LEU A 42 -28.51 23.31 -28.38
CA LEU A 42 -27.31 22.96 -27.61
C LEU A 42 -27.18 23.74 -26.29
N TRP A 43 -27.38 25.09 -26.32
CA TRP A 43 -27.30 25.86 -25.09
C TRP A 43 -28.50 25.58 -24.14
N LYS A 44 -29.71 25.29 -24.67
CA LYS A 44 -30.84 24.83 -23.85
C LYS A 44 -30.56 23.48 -23.22
N LEU A 45 -29.94 22.55 -23.97
CA LEU A 45 -29.50 21.26 -23.45
C LEU A 45 -28.44 21.43 -22.36
N ALA A 46 -27.47 22.34 -22.56
CA ALA A 46 -26.47 22.68 -21.58
C ALA A 46 -27.08 23.18 -20.26
N ASN A 47 -28.07 24.08 -20.39
CA ASN A 47 -28.77 24.62 -19.22
C ASN A 47 -29.56 23.54 -18.45
N LEU A 48 -30.21 22.62 -19.18
CA LEU A 48 -30.89 21.49 -18.56
C LEU A 48 -29.93 20.56 -17.85
N LEU A 49 -28.79 20.22 -18.47
CA LEU A 49 -27.74 19.39 -17.88
C LEU A 49 -27.13 20.03 -16.62
N TYR A 50 -26.96 21.36 -16.63
CA TYR A 50 -26.54 22.09 -15.45
C TYR A 50 -27.54 21.92 -14.29
N GLY A 51 -28.82 22.02 -14.55
CA GLY A 51 -29.89 21.78 -13.56
C GLY A 51 -29.94 20.34 -13.04
N GLU A 52 -29.50 19.37 -13.85
CA GLU A 52 -29.35 17.95 -13.46
C GLU A 52 -28.03 17.66 -12.70
N GLY A 53 -27.11 18.62 -12.59
CA GLY A 53 -25.82 18.45 -11.94
C GLY A 53 -24.72 17.89 -12.84
N ASP A 54 -24.98 17.74 -14.13
CA ASP A 54 -23.96 17.32 -15.11
C ASP A 54 -23.17 18.54 -15.61
N ILE A 55 -22.32 19.04 -14.72
CA ILE A 55 -21.61 20.29 -14.91
C ILE A 55 -20.63 20.24 -16.08
N GLU A 56 -19.97 19.10 -16.27
CA GLU A 56 -18.94 18.92 -17.30
C GLU A 56 -19.56 19.02 -18.73
N ARG A 57 -20.64 18.29 -18.99
CA ARG A 57 -21.33 18.39 -20.28
C ARG A 57 -22.02 19.73 -20.45
N ALA A 58 -22.57 20.27 -19.39
CA ALA A 58 -23.17 21.61 -19.41
C ALA A 58 -22.16 22.67 -19.83
N TYR A 59 -20.95 22.67 -19.23
CA TYR A 59 -19.87 23.58 -19.58
C TYR A 59 -19.46 23.41 -21.06
N THR A 60 -19.14 22.17 -21.46
CA THR A 60 -18.68 21.88 -22.82
C THR A 60 -19.68 22.32 -23.89
N TYR A 61 -20.96 22.07 -23.68
CA TYR A 61 -22.01 22.42 -24.65
C TYR A 61 -22.30 23.92 -24.65
N MET A 62 -22.22 24.56 -23.51
CA MET A 62 -22.41 26.00 -23.40
C MET A 62 -21.26 26.76 -24.06
N GLU A 63 -20.03 26.34 -23.85
CA GLU A 63 -18.84 26.90 -24.49
C GLU A 63 -18.89 26.74 -26.01
N CYS A 64 -19.20 25.54 -26.51
CA CYS A 64 -19.34 25.27 -27.93
C CYS A 64 -20.43 26.16 -28.55
N SER A 65 -21.57 26.31 -27.87
CA SER A 65 -22.67 27.17 -28.33
C SER A 65 -22.28 28.64 -28.37
N MET A 66 -21.46 29.12 -27.38
CA MET A 66 -20.97 30.48 -27.39
C MET A 66 -19.95 30.72 -28.52
N GLN A 67 -19.07 29.78 -28.77
CA GLN A 67 -18.10 29.86 -29.88
C GLN A 67 -18.80 29.95 -31.22
N ASP A 68 -19.81 29.10 -31.46
CA ASP A 68 -20.59 29.09 -32.69
C ASP A 68 -21.43 30.35 -32.85
N ALA A 69 -22.08 30.85 -31.79
CA ALA A 69 -22.80 32.10 -31.79
C ALA A 69 -21.92 33.31 -32.12
N THR A 70 -20.71 33.32 -31.57
CA THR A 70 -19.72 34.36 -31.85
C THR A 70 -19.21 34.29 -33.27
N PHE A 71 -18.90 33.09 -33.77
CA PHE A 71 -18.48 32.88 -35.16
C PHE A 71 -19.52 33.39 -36.19
N CYS A 72 -20.78 33.11 -35.94
CA CYS A 72 -21.90 33.57 -36.78
C CYS A 72 -22.29 35.03 -36.57
N ASN A 73 -21.65 35.75 -35.64
CA ASN A 73 -22.03 37.09 -35.20
C ASN A 73 -23.54 37.18 -34.76
N ALA A 74 -24.00 36.12 -34.12
CA ALA A 74 -25.38 35.98 -33.66
C ALA A 74 -25.61 36.71 -32.32
N ARG A 75 -25.64 38.04 -32.34
CA ARG A 75 -25.67 38.91 -31.16
C ARG A 75 -26.70 38.54 -30.10
N TYR A 76 -27.91 38.19 -30.53
CA TYR A 76 -28.99 37.75 -29.63
C TYR A 76 -28.64 36.49 -28.88
N ARG A 77 -28.03 35.52 -29.56
CA ARG A 77 -27.57 34.25 -28.97
C ARG A 77 -26.42 34.47 -28.00
N THR A 78 -25.45 35.23 -28.42
CA THR A 78 -24.34 35.60 -27.58
C THR A 78 -24.81 36.25 -26.27
N MET A 79 -25.83 37.11 -26.35
CA MET A 79 -26.45 37.78 -25.19
C MET A 79 -27.16 36.76 -24.26
N GLU A 80 -27.93 35.79 -24.82
CA GLU A 80 -28.62 34.76 -24.04
C GLU A 80 -27.60 33.86 -23.30
N ILE A 81 -26.53 33.43 -23.97
CA ILE A 81 -25.52 32.53 -23.43
C ILE A 81 -24.63 33.23 -22.43
N SER A 82 -24.29 34.50 -22.67
CA SER A 82 -23.39 35.30 -21.79
C SER A 82 -23.92 35.45 -20.35
N GLY A 83 -25.22 35.32 -20.13
CA GLY A 83 -25.79 35.35 -18.79
C GLY A 83 -25.53 34.06 -17.96
N MET A 84 -25.50 32.92 -18.61
CA MET A 84 -25.36 31.60 -17.95
C MET A 84 -23.94 31.03 -17.98
N LEU A 85 -23.16 31.33 -19.02
CA LEU A 85 -21.81 30.79 -19.19
C LEU A 85 -20.88 31.08 -17.98
N PRO A 86 -20.85 32.29 -17.39
CA PRO A 86 -20.01 32.56 -16.21
C PRO A 86 -20.40 31.70 -15.00
N VAL A 87 -21.69 31.46 -14.80
CA VAL A 87 -22.20 30.63 -13.69
C VAL A 87 -21.78 29.19 -13.85
N ILE A 88 -21.95 28.63 -15.05
CA ILE A 88 -21.55 27.26 -15.36
C ILE A 88 -20.04 27.13 -15.28
N ASN A 89 -19.28 28.10 -15.80
CA ASN A 89 -17.82 28.09 -15.75
C ASN A 89 -17.30 28.12 -14.29
N SER A 90 -17.83 28.99 -13.45
CA SER A 90 -17.40 29.07 -12.05
C SER A 90 -17.70 27.77 -11.28
N THR A 91 -18.85 27.13 -11.56
CA THR A 91 -19.21 25.85 -10.95
C THR A 91 -18.29 24.73 -11.44
N TYR A 92 -17.94 24.74 -12.71
CA TYR A 92 -17.01 23.78 -13.32
C TYR A 92 -15.59 23.91 -12.75
N GLU A 93 -15.09 25.15 -12.65
CA GLU A 93 -13.78 25.43 -12.04
C GLU A 93 -13.72 25.01 -10.56
N ALA A 94 -14.79 25.29 -9.80
CA ALA A 94 -14.89 24.87 -8.40
C ALA A 94 -14.81 23.34 -8.26
N LYS A 95 -15.53 22.62 -9.15
CA LYS A 95 -15.50 21.14 -9.18
C LYS A 95 -14.10 20.61 -9.51
N LEU A 96 -13.44 21.19 -10.51
CA LEU A 96 -12.07 20.80 -10.87
C LEU A 96 -11.09 21.05 -9.73
N HIS A 97 -11.29 22.14 -8.99
CA HIS A 97 -10.44 22.46 -7.84
C HIS A 97 -10.63 21.43 -6.72
N GLU A 98 -11.87 21.06 -6.42
CA GLU A 98 -12.18 20.04 -5.44
C GLU A 98 -11.58 18.66 -5.81
N GLU A 99 -11.71 18.26 -7.07
CA GLU A 99 -11.11 17.01 -7.56
C GLU A 99 -9.58 17.02 -7.46
N LYS A 100 -8.94 18.16 -7.76
CA LYS A 100 -7.49 18.33 -7.58
C LYS A 100 -7.06 18.23 -6.12
N GLU A 101 -7.78 18.88 -5.21
CA GLU A 101 -7.48 18.80 -3.77
C GLU A 101 -7.61 17.38 -3.23
N GLN A 102 -8.61 16.64 -3.67
CA GLN A 102 -8.78 15.23 -3.31
C GLN A 102 -7.60 14.37 -3.80
N LEU A 103 -7.16 14.59 -5.05
CA LEU A 103 -5.99 13.89 -5.60
C LEU A 103 -4.70 14.22 -4.84
N VAL A 104 -4.45 15.50 -4.55
CA VAL A 104 -3.28 15.93 -3.77
C VAL A 104 -3.28 15.29 -2.38
N THR A 105 -4.43 15.29 -1.71
CA THR A 105 -4.59 14.66 -0.40
C THR A 105 -4.29 13.16 -0.46
N LEU A 106 -4.77 12.46 -1.48
CA LEU A 106 -4.47 11.04 -1.71
C LEU A 106 -2.97 10.80 -1.92
N PHE A 107 -2.29 11.63 -2.72
CA PHE A 107 -0.84 11.54 -2.92
C PHE A 107 -0.05 11.76 -1.63
N ILE A 108 -0.48 12.69 -0.77
CA ILE A 108 0.14 12.92 0.54
C ILE A 108 0.04 11.66 1.41
N TRP A 109 -1.14 11.04 1.50
CA TRP A 109 -1.35 9.81 2.28
C TRP A 109 -0.50 8.63 1.76
N ILE A 110 -0.43 8.46 0.44
CA ILE A 110 0.42 7.42 -0.18
C ILE A 110 1.90 7.67 0.14
N SER A 111 2.35 8.92 0.08
CA SER A 111 3.74 9.29 0.38
C SER A 111 4.10 9.01 1.84
N ILE A 112 3.21 9.33 2.78
CA ILE A 112 3.39 9.02 4.20
C ILE A 112 3.48 7.51 4.43
N LEU A 113 2.58 6.73 3.80
CA LEU A 113 2.58 5.28 3.91
C LEU A 113 3.89 4.68 3.38
N ALA A 114 4.37 5.16 2.23
CA ALA A 114 5.63 4.73 1.65
C ALA A 114 6.83 5.02 2.57
N ALA A 115 6.86 6.21 3.20
CA ALA A 115 7.90 6.57 4.16
C ALA A 115 7.90 5.65 5.38
N VAL A 116 6.72 5.33 5.93
CA VAL A 116 6.58 4.41 7.07
C VAL A 116 7.08 3.00 6.70
N LEU A 117 6.74 2.51 5.51
CA LEU A 117 7.22 1.20 5.03
C LEU A 117 8.75 1.17 4.89
N LEU A 118 9.36 2.23 4.37
CA LEU A 118 10.82 2.33 4.28
C LEU A 118 11.48 2.27 5.66
N VAL A 119 10.97 3.00 6.64
CA VAL A 119 11.47 2.96 8.02
C VAL A 119 11.33 1.56 8.61
N ALA A 120 10.20 0.90 8.40
CA ALA A 120 9.98 -0.48 8.86
C ALA A 120 10.97 -1.47 8.22
N LEU A 121 11.24 -1.36 6.92
CA LEU A 121 12.22 -2.19 6.22
C LEU A 121 13.64 -1.99 6.78
N VAL A 122 14.06 -0.76 7.02
CA VAL A 122 15.36 -0.46 7.64
C VAL A 122 15.44 -1.05 9.04
N TYR A 123 14.37 -0.94 9.82
CA TYR A 123 14.30 -1.52 11.17
C TYR A 123 14.42 -3.06 11.13
N ILE A 124 13.69 -3.72 10.26
CA ILE A 124 13.75 -5.19 10.08
C ILE A 124 15.16 -5.61 9.65
N TYR A 125 15.77 -4.89 8.71
CA TYR A 125 17.14 -5.18 8.28
C TYR A 125 18.13 -5.10 9.43
N HIS A 126 18.05 -4.06 10.27
CA HIS A 126 18.87 -3.93 11.48
C HIS A 126 18.64 -5.07 12.48
N GLN A 127 17.41 -5.48 12.69
CA GLN A 127 17.09 -6.60 13.59
C GLN A 127 17.64 -7.94 13.06
N MET A 128 17.49 -8.20 11.76
CA MET A 128 18.05 -9.40 11.13
C MET A 128 19.57 -9.46 11.25
N LYS A 129 20.26 -8.33 11.08
CA LYS A 129 21.72 -8.27 11.25
C LYS A 129 22.15 -8.55 12.69
N ARG A 130 21.45 -8.01 13.69
CA ARG A 130 21.70 -8.30 15.11
C ARG A 130 21.46 -9.77 15.45
N LEU A 131 20.37 -10.35 14.94
CA LEU A 131 20.03 -11.76 15.16
C LEU A 131 21.05 -12.71 14.52
N SER A 132 21.53 -12.39 13.32
CA SER A 132 22.58 -13.15 12.65
C SER A 132 23.89 -13.16 13.45
N LEU A 133 24.27 -12.00 14.02
CA LEU A 133 25.47 -11.89 14.87
C LEU A 133 25.32 -12.73 16.15
N ALA A 134 24.17 -12.62 16.82
CA ALA A 134 23.87 -13.39 18.02
C ALA A 134 23.88 -14.91 17.76
N ARG A 135 23.32 -15.37 16.65
CA ARG A 135 23.38 -16.78 16.24
C ARG A 135 24.82 -17.27 16.06
N LYS A 136 25.66 -16.45 15.40
CA LYS A 136 27.08 -16.82 15.19
C LYS A 136 27.81 -16.95 16.51
N THR A 137 27.63 -16.01 17.43
CA THR A 137 28.22 -16.08 18.78
C THR A 137 27.74 -17.32 19.55
N MET A 138 26.46 -17.66 19.44
CA MET A 138 25.89 -18.84 20.09
C MET A 138 26.41 -20.16 19.51
N ASP A 139 26.65 -20.21 18.20
CA ASP A 139 27.27 -21.36 17.53
C ASP A 139 28.72 -21.55 17.95
N ASP A 140 29.48 -20.46 18.07
CA ASP A 140 30.87 -20.49 18.52
C ASP A 140 30.96 -20.94 19.98
N MET A 141 30.11 -20.40 20.88
CA MET A 141 30.00 -20.86 22.27
C MET A 141 29.58 -22.33 22.39
N ASN A 142 28.70 -22.82 21.55
CA ASN A 142 28.29 -24.24 21.55
C ASN A 142 29.42 -25.16 21.11
N LYS A 143 30.28 -24.73 20.18
CA LYS A 143 31.48 -25.48 19.78
C LYS A 143 32.49 -25.54 20.92
N GLU A 144 32.71 -24.42 21.59
CA GLU A 144 33.63 -24.35 22.73
C GLU A 144 33.12 -25.21 23.90
N LEU A 145 31.84 -25.17 24.23
CA LEU A 145 31.25 -26.03 25.26
C LEU A 145 31.39 -27.53 24.91
N LYS A 146 31.22 -27.90 23.65
CA LYS A 146 31.45 -29.30 23.23
C LYS A 146 32.91 -29.72 23.41
N HIS A 147 33.86 -28.83 23.09
CA HIS A 147 35.28 -29.11 23.27
C HIS A 147 35.62 -29.29 24.75
N ILE A 148 35.20 -28.35 25.60
CA ILE A 148 35.44 -28.43 27.06
C ILE A 148 34.82 -29.69 27.66
N ASN A 149 33.62 -30.07 27.22
CA ASN A 149 32.96 -31.28 27.70
C ASN A 149 33.70 -32.56 27.25
N GLY A 150 34.31 -32.56 26.06
CA GLY A 150 35.19 -33.62 25.60
C GLY A 150 36.44 -33.73 26.45
N ASP A 151 37.09 -32.61 26.73
CA ASP A 151 38.30 -32.55 27.58
C ASP A 151 38.00 -33.00 29.00
N LEU A 152 36.86 -32.62 29.57
CA LEU A 152 36.40 -33.08 30.89
C LEU A 152 36.16 -34.59 30.92
N GLN A 153 35.59 -35.17 29.88
CA GLN A 153 35.39 -36.63 29.80
C GLN A 153 36.71 -37.38 29.72
N GLU A 154 37.66 -36.88 28.93
CA GLU A 154 39.01 -37.46 28.86
C GLU A 154 39.76 -37.37 30.18
N LEU A 155 39.71 -36.21 30.85
CA LEU A 155 40.33 -36.02 32.18
C LEU A 155 39.69 -36.93 33.21
N ASN A 156 38.39 -37.10 33.23
CA ASN A 156 37.66 -38.01 34.12
C ASN A 156 38.10 -39.47 33.88
N ALA A 157 38.22 -39.88 32.62
CA ALA A 157 38.71 -41.24 32.29
C ALA A 157 40.14 -41.46 32.79
N ARG A 158 41.06 -40.49 32.60
CA ARG A 158 42.43 -40.56 33.10
C ARG A 158 42.47 -40.60 34.62
N LEU A 159 41.65 -39.86 35.34
CA LEU A 159 41.51 -39.86 36.79
C LEU A 159 41.04 -41.22 37.31
N GLN A 160 40.03 -41.85 36.67
CA GLN A 160 39.55 -43.16 37.02
C GLN A 160 40.61 -44.23 36.84
N GLU A 161 41.36 -44.19 35.72
CA GLU A 161 42.47 -45.12 35.48
C GLU A 161 43.60 -44.93 36.52
N SER A 162 43.98 -43.69 36.81
CA SER A 162 44.98 -43.40 37.86
C SER A 162 44.56 -43.91 39.25
N ASN A 163 43.28 -43.75 39.60
CA ASN A 163 42.76 -44.29 40.86
C ASN A 163 42.75 -45.82 40.88
N ARG A 164 42.39 -46.49 39.77
CA ARG A 164 42.42 -47.93 39.63
C ARG A 164 43.83 -48.44 39.84
N VAL A 165 44.83 -47.84 39.19
CA VAL A 165 46.25 -48.20 39.37
C VAL A 165 46.74 -48.02 40.79
N LYS A 166 46.31 -46.93 41.47
CA LYS A 166 46.60 -46.70 42.89
C LYS A 166 46.01 -47.79 43.81
N GLU A 167 44.75 -48.18 43.56
CA GLU A 167 44.09 -49.24 44.35
C GLU A 167 44.78 -50.58 44.15
N GLU A 168 45.14 -50.95 42.91
CA GLU A 168 45.92 -52.17 42.62
C GLU A 168 47.27 -52.15 43.35
N TYR A 169 47.96 -50.99 43.30
CA TYR A 169 49.28 -50.86 43.98
C TYR A 169 49.13 -50.99 45.50
N ILE A 170 48.13 -50.35 46.10
CA ILE A 170 47.82 -50.43 47.54
C ILE A 170 47.51 -51.90 47.87
N GLY A 171 46.66 -52.58 47.11
CA GLY A 171 46.33 -53.98 47.26
C GLY A 171 47.56 -54.88 47.22
N TYR A 172 48.46 -54.64 46.26
CA TYR A 172 49.76 -55.39 46.17
C TYR A 172 50.65 -55.17 47.39
N VAL A 173 50.80 -53.91 47.86
CA VAL A 173 51.58 -53.58 49.08
C VAL A 173 50.98 -54.25 50.31
N PHE A 174 49.68 -54.23 50.52
CA PHE A 174 49.03 -54.90 51.60
C PHE A 174 49.22 -56.41 51.56
N ASN A 175 49.12 -57.04 50.39
CA ASN A 175 49.37 -58.46 50.26
C ASN A 175 50.83 -58.82 50.57
N MET A 176 51.79 -58.02 50.11
CA MET A 176 53.21 -58.21 50.49
C MET A 176 53.48 -58.07 51.96
N CYS A 177 52.83 -57.03 52.57
CA CYS A 177 53.00 -56.86 54.05
C CYS A 177 52.37 -58.00 54.83
N SER A 178 51.19 -58.54 54.37
CA SER A 178 50.59 -59.73 54.99
C SER A 178 51.53 -60.95 54.95
N VAL A 179 52.03 -61.25 53.73
CA VAL A 179 52.99 -62.37 53.54
C VAL A 179 54.27 -62.20 54.42
N TYR A 180 54.71 -60.96 54.57
CA TYR A 180 55.88 -60.69 55.39
C TYR A 180 55.60 -60.92 56.88
N ILE A 181 54.41 -60.54 57.35
CA ILE A 181 53.97 -60.74 58.75
C ILE A 181 53.80 -62.27 59.00
N ASP A 182 53.17 -62.98 58.11
CA ASP A 182 53.00 -64.43 58.23
C ASP A 182 54.31 -65.17 58.30
N LYS A 183 55.31 -64.79 57.50
CA LYS A 183 56.68 -65.33 57.56
C LYS A 183 57.39 -65.02 58.91
N GLN A 184 57.19 -63.81 59.41
CA GLN A 184 57.77 -63.44 60.74
C GLN A 184 57.15 -64.27 61.89
N GLU A 185 55.84 -64.52 61.83
CA GLU A 185 55.14 -65.38 62.78
C GLU A 185 55.64 -66.86 62.73
N GLU A 186 55.91 -67.37 61.52
CA GLU A 186 56.51 -68.70 61.31
C GLU A 186 57.89 -68.78 61.96
N PHE A 187 58.77 -67.77 61.73
CA PHE A 187 60.09 -67.69 62.34
C PHE A 187 60.03 -67.55 63.84
N ARG A 188 59.02 -67.03 64.46
CA ARG A 188 58.84 -66.83 65.89
C ARG A 188 58.34 -68.14 66.59
N LYS A 189 57.79 -69.10 65.84
CA LYS A 189 57.29 -70.39 66.31
C LYS A 189 58.32 -71.50 66.25
N MET A 190 59.49 -71.28 65.55
CA MET A 190 60.68 -72.17 65.56
C MET A 190 61.57 -71.82 66.77
#